data_f221a0fa0724e0466abe642bb9a1636e
#
_entry.id   f221a0fa0724e0466abe642bb9a1636e
#
_cell.length_a   1.000
_cell.length_b   1.000
_cell.length_c   1.000
_cell.angle_alpha   90.00
_cell.angle_beta   90.00
_cell.angle_gamma   90.00
#
_symmetry.space_group_name_H-M   'P 1'
#
loop_
_entity.id
_entity.type
_entity.pdbx_description
1 polymer ?
#
loop_
_entity_poly.entity_id
_entity_poly.type
_entity_poly.pdbx_seq_one_letter_code
_entity_poly.pdbx_strand_id
1 'polypeptide(L)'
;MTTLRTAKRFVFPLLGLWILLYGSFSLVKPPLLDGPDALNAEIAREMLVGGHWITPYANGIPWALHPPLLYWTVACSFGLFGVSDWAARLPTALATLALFIATFSLGRRLFRSPAAAFYSALALITSYGIFLFGHLLLRDVFLCLWTTLALNFFWRSLSQKKHLLGSSLGFGAACALGVLSEGVPGVLFPVLIAILYLAFTGQTRHLIRWQAIPSVLVFLAIVLPWHIASRIAAGQMRFDVLMPRWDGGRVPLFIFWPLLLLWIVPWCAFSLRALRVGDSPDPERRRQARLFCLLWIFVVLVFFSFTARQEFNVLTALPPMALLAGGWLAEDESLPHHQGRISAAIVFFFGLAAAGLVAYYLVVSPVPAPGADIATLLHANPGDHTVFFGYFLDLTRSAMGAFKVPLAITLAALLAGVSGGLWFRLRDNARWANCFLAGMMVAILIAAHIALNTFSPVLSSQILAEAIKPEVQSTDIVVVNGAFESASSVAFYLDRPVLILTEPGVLPVGISSTSGPQVFIGKAKLSSLWSESSRVWLWTTPAALPVLPGPSYVIGRSGGKEMISNQPNTGGASF
;
A
#
# COMPACT_ATOMS: atom_id res chain seq x y z
N MET A 1 -25.80 2.26 -29.72
CA MET A 1 -24.42 2.11 -30.22
C MET A 1 -23.46 3.24 -29.81
N THR A 2 -23.90 4.47 -29.70
CA THR A 2 -23.10 5.65 -29.29
C THR A 2 -22.52 5.55 -27.87
N THR A 3 -23.26 5.03 -26.90
CA THR A 3 -22.81 4.89 -25.50
C THR A 3 -21.66 3.88 -25.29
N LEU A 4 -21.62 2.82 -26.10
CA LEU A 4 -20.56 1.80 -26.06
C LEU A 4 -19.24 2.32 -26.67
N ARG A 5 -19.31 3.10 -27.76
CA ARG A 5 -18.12 3.73 -28.37
C ARG A 5 -17.51 4.78 -27.46
N THR A 6 -18.34 5.59 -26.78
CA THR A 6 -17.86 6.62 -25.83
C THR A 6 -17.22 6.00 -24.59
N ALA A 7 -17.77 4.90 -24.05
CA ALA A 7 -17.19 4.19 -22.93
C ALA A 7 -15.81 3.58 -23.28
N LYS A 8 -15.69 2.94 -24.45
CA LYS A 8 -14.42 2.36 -24.92
C LYS A 8 -13.31 3.40 -25.00
N ARG A 9 -13.58 4.61 -25.51
CA ARG A 9 -12.59 5.69 -25.64
C ARG A 9 -11.92 6.07 -24.31
N PHE A 10 -12.61 5.94 -23.19
CA PHE A 10 -12.10 6.31 -21.86
C PHE A 10 -11.52 5.10 -21.09
N VAL A 11 -12.04 3.90 -21.31
CA VAL A 11 -11.62 2.71 -20.55
C VAL A 11 -10.27 2.17 -21.03
N PHE A 12 -10.02 2.12 -22.35
CA PHE A 12 -8.77 1.56 -22.88
C PHE A 12 -7.50 2.30 -22.41
N PRO A 13 -7.44 3.65 -22.40
CA PRO A 13 -6.26 4.34 -21.87
C PRO A 13 -6.01 4.05 -20.38
N LEU A 14 -7.08 3.97 -19.57
CA LEU A 14 -6.96 3.65 -18.14
C LEU A 14 -6.47 2.23 -17.92
N LEU A 15 -6.96 1.27 -18.71
CA LEU A 15 -6.48 -0.11 -18.65
C LEU A 15 -5.02 -0.22 -19.09
N GLY A 16 -4.63 0.50 -20.15
CA GLY A 16 -3.23 0.58 -20.59
C GLY A 16 -2.31 1.17 -19.51
N LEU A 17 -2.74 2.22 -18.84
CA LEU A 17 -2.01 2.80 -17.69
C LEU A 17 -1.92 1.84 -16.52
N TRP A 18 -2.99 1.12 -16.22
CA TRP A 18 -2.94 0.11 -15.17
C TRP A 18 -1.98 -1.05 -15.52
N ILE A 19 -2.03 -1.56 -16.74
CA ILE A 19 -1.09 -2.58 -17.20
C ILE A 19 0.35 -2.08 -17.07
N LEU A 20 0.62 -0.86 -17.52
CA LEU A 20 1.95 -0.26 -17.45
C LEU A 20 2.44 -0.06 -16.01
N LEU A 21 1.64 0.56 -15.15
CA LEU A 21 2.10 1.02 -13.83
C LEU A 21 1.92 -0.04 -12.73
N TYR A 22 0.90 -0.91 -12.81
CA TYR A 22 0.59 -1.87 -11.76
C TYR A 22 0.78 -3.32 -12.21
N GLY A 23 0.29 -3.67 -13.38
CA GLY A 23 0.41 -5.03 -13.92
C GLY A 23 1.87 -5.40 -14.17
N SER A 24 2.60 -4.62 -14.99
CA SER A 24 3.98 -4.94 -15.36
C SER A 24 4.95 -4.82 -14.18
N PHE A 25 4.81 -3.83 -13.33
CA PHE A 25 5.72 -3.61 -12.20
C PHE A 25 5.57 -4.68 -11.12
N SER A 26 4.38 -5.24 -10.94
CA SER A 26 4.19 -6.39 -10.04
C SER A 26 4.89 -7.66 -10.53
N LEU A 27 5.12 -7.77 -11.85
CA LEU A 27 5.78 -8.94 -12.45
C LEU A 27 7.32 -8.84 -12.47
N VAL A 28 7.88 -7.64 -12.38
CA VAL A 28 9.32 -7.47 -12.61
C VAL A 28 9.98 -7.22 -11.27
N LYS A 29 10.26 -6.41 -10.64
CA LYS A 29 10.98 -6.07 -9.40
C LYS A 29 10.34 -4.83 -8.76
N PRO A 30 10.59 -4.49 -7.55
CA PRO A 30 11.55 -5.02 -6.57
C PRO A 30 11.13 -6.37 -5.95
N PRO A 31 12.05 -7.06 -5.25
CA PRO A 31 11.73 -8.25 -4.43
C PRO A 31 10.71 -7.90 -3.34
N LEU A 32 10.17 -8.92 -2.66
CA LEU A 32 9.36 -8.68 -1.47
C LEU A 32 10.20 -7.97 -0.40
N LEU A 33 9.66 -6.87 0.11
CA LEU A 33 10.33 -6.03 1.09
C LEU A 33 10.13 -6.60 2.50
N ASP A 34 11.15 -6.52 3.36
CA ASP A 34 11.01 -6.83 4.78
C ASP A 34 9.91 -5.99 5.43
N GLY A 35 9.33 -6.48 6.52
CA GLY A 35 8.15 -5.90 7.12
C GLY A 35 6.85 -6.43 6.50
N PRO A 36 5.82 -5.61 6.30
CA PRO A 36 4.48 -6.09 5.96
C PRO A 36 4.40 -6.83 4.62
N ASP A 37 5.29 -6.54 3.65
CA ASP A 37 5.23 -7.14 2.31
C ASP A 37 5.63 -8.63 2.37
N ALA A 38 6.86 -8.95 2.78
CA ALA A 38 7.34 -10.32 2.87
C ALA A 38 6.67 -11.10 4.02
N LEU A 39 6.35 -10.44 5.14
CA LEU A 39 5.63 -11.08 6.25
C LEU A 39 4.25 -11.58 5.81
N ASN A 40 3.46 -10.76 5.10
CA ASN A 40 2.14 -11.18 4.64
C ASN A 40 2.22 -12.28 3.57
N ALA A 41 3.27 -12.27 2.73
CA ALA A 41 3.54 -13.35 1.79
C ALA A 41 3.91 -14.66 2.50
N GLU A 42 4.77 -14.60 3.53
CA GLU A 42 5.16 -15.77 4.31
C GLU A 42 3.98 -16.37 5.05
N ILE A 43 3.14 -15.57 5.69
CA ILE A 43 1.90 -16.03 6.33
C ILE A 43 0.99 -16.76 5.32
N ALA A 44 0.86 -16.21 4.11
CA ALA A 44 0.05 -16.83 3.06
C ALA A 44 0.68 -18.14 2.54
N ARG A 45 2.00 -18.23 2.46
CA ARG A 45 2.73 -19.44 2.10
C ARG A 45 2.55 -20.52 3.16
N GLU A 46 2.74 -20.20 4.43
CA GLU A 46 2.50 -21.14 5.53
C GLU A 46 1.03 -21.60 5.59
N MET A 47 0.08 -20.69 5.31
CA MET A 47 -1.34 -21.02 5.22
C MET A 47 -1.60 -22.08 4.15
N LEU A 48 -0.99 -21.94 2.97
CA LEU A 48 -1.14 -22.90 1.87
C LEU A 48 -0.50 -24.24 2.20
N VAL A 49 0.74 -24.25 2.69
CA VAL A 49 1.51 -25.47 2.96
C VAL A 49 0.96 -26.22 4.19
N GLY A 50 0.64 -25.48 5.25
CA GLY A 50 0.14 -26.05 6.51
C GLY A 50 -1.37 -26.33 6.55
N GLY A 51 -2.14 -25.85 5.55
CA GLY A 51 -3.60 -26.02 5.51
C GLY A 51 -4.35 -25.19 6.58
N HIS A 52 -3.73 -24.20 7.19
CA HIS A 52 -4.28 -23.43 8.32
C HIS A 52 -5.11 -22.21 7.85
N TRP A 53 -6.22 -22.46 7.13
CA TRP A 53 -7.05 -21.40 6.53
C TRP A 53 -7.85 -20.55 7.51
N ILE A 54 -8.07 -21.04 8.74
CA ILE A 54 -8.85 -20.34 9.76
C ILE A 54 -7.94 -19.44 10.61
N THR A 55 -6.85 -19.98 11.13
CA THR A 55 -5.87 -19.27 11.94
C THR A 55 -4.58 -19.13 11.15
N PRO A 56 -4.19 -17.91 10.71
CA PRO A 56 -2.91 -17.70 10.06
C PRO A 56 -1.74 -18.02 10.99
N TYR A 57 -0.62 -18.44 10.42
CA TYR A 57 0.65 -18.65 11.14
C TYR A 57 1.75 -17.82 10.50
N ALA A 58 2.68 -17.35 11.30
CA ALA A 58 3.91 -16.71 10.88
C ALA A 58 5.08 -17.39 11.57
N ASN A 59 5.98 -17.98 10.81
CA ASN A 59 7.12 -18.72 11.33
C ASN A 59 6.72 -19.83 12.33
N GLY A 60 5.66 -20.56 12.01
CA GLY A 60 5.08 -21.62 12.85
C GLY A 60 4.31 -21.14 14.08
N ILE A 61 4.14 -19.82 14.28
CA ILE A 61 3.45 -19.25 15.42
C ILE A 61 2.07 -18.75 15.00
N PRO A 62 0.99 -18.98 15.77
CA PRO A 62 -0.34 -18.46 15.47
C PRO A 62 -0.34 -16.92 15.36
N TRP A 63 -0.69 -16.41 14.18
CA TRP A 63 -0.68 -14.98 13.86
C TRP A 63 -2.11 -14.43 13.74
N ALA A 64 -2.79 -14.31 14.87
CA ALA A 64 -4.18 -13.87 14.92
C ALA A 64 -4.33 -12.36 15.12
N LEU A 65 -3.45 -11.55 14.52
CA LEU A 65 -3.45 -10.09 14.66
C LEU A 65 -4.40 -9.40 13.67
N HIS A 66 -4.70 -10.05 12.55
CA HIS A 66 -5.41 -9.43 11.45
C HIS A 66 -6.42 -10.38 10.80
N PRO A 67 -7.48 -9.83 10.16
CA PRO A 67 -8.45 -10.62 9.40
C PRO A 67 -7.81 -11.31 8.18
N PRO A 68 -8.40 -12.41 7.65
CA PRO A 68 -7.72 -13.35 6.78
C PRO A 68 -7.76 -13.04 5.28
N LEU A 69 -8.55 -12.07 4.80
CA LEU A 69 -8.85 -11.95 3.37
C LEU A 69 -7.61 -11.74 2.50
N LEU A 70 -6.64 -10.93 2.96
CA LEU A 70 -5.38 -10.76 2.25
C LEU A 70 -4.64 -12.09 2.12
N TYR A 71 -4.47 -12.81 3.23
CA TYR A 71 -3.78 -14.11 3.25
C TYR A 71 -4.47 -15.14 2.37
N TRP A 72 -5.81 -15.21 2.42
CA TRP A 72 -6.58 -16.11 1.55
C TRP A 72 -6.36 -15.82 0.07
N THR A 73 -6.39 -14.56 -0.33
CA THR A 73 -6.21 -14.18 -1.74
C THR A 73 -4.79 -14.47 -2.23
N VAL A 74 -3.77 -14.23 -1.40
CA VAL A 74 -2.37 -14.53 -1.72
C VAL A 74 -2.12 -16.03 -1.73
N ALA A 75 -2.61 -16.79 -0.74
CA ALA A 75 -2.50 -18.25 -0.70
C ALA A 75 -3.19 -18.92 -1.89
N CYS A 76 -4.37 -18.43 -2.30
CA CYS A 76 -5.02 -18.88 -3.55
C CYS A 76 -4.17 -18.58 -4.78
N SER A 77 -3.55 -17.40 -4.85
CA SER A 77 -2.64 -17.04 -5.94
C SER A 77 -1.42 -17.99 -5.99
N PHE A 78 -0.83 -18.31 -4.84
CA PHE A 78 0.26 -19.27 -4.74
C PHE A 78 -0.16 -20.68 -5.15
N GLY A 79 -1.37 -21.11 -4.78
CA GLY A 79 -1.91 -22.41 -5.17
C GLY A 79 -2.14 -22.55 -6.68
N LEU A 80 -2.44 -21.43 -7.37
CA LEU A 80 -2.68 -21.42 -8.80
C LEU A 80 -1.40 -21.24 -9.64
N PHE A 81 -0.47 -20.42 -9.16
CA PHE A 81 0.66 -19.95 -9.96
C PHE A 81 2.03 -20.32 -9.37
N GLY A 82 2.06 -20.97 -8.23
CA GLY A 82 3.29 -21.25 -7.48
C GLY A 82 3.73 -20.06 -6.60
N VAL A 83 4.61 -20.36 -5.63
CA VAL A 83 5.15 -19.35 -4.69
C VAL A 83 6.19 -18.50 -5.42
N SER A 84 5.93 -17.22 -5.55
CA SER A 84 6.81 -16.25 -6.21
C SER A 84 6.39 -14.81 -5.88
N ASP A 85 7.29 -13.84 -6.06
CA ASP A 85 7.05 -12.43 -5.77
C ASP A 85 5.85 -11.86 -6.53
N TRP A 86 5.75 -12.19 -7.82
CA TRP A 86 4.65 -11.71 -8.66
C TRP A 86 3.31 -12.36 -8.28
N ALA A 87 3.31 -13.64 -7.95
CA ALA A 87 2.10 -14.34 -7.52
C ALA A 87 1.61 -13.81 -6.16
N ALA A 88 2.52 -13.41 -5.26
CA ALA A 88 2.18 -12.72 -4.04
C ALA A 88 1.45 -11.39 -4.30
N ARG A 89 1.94 -10.58 -5.24
CA ARG A 89 1.44 -9.23 -5.55
C ARG A 89 0.21 -9.20 -6.46
N LEU A 90 -0.07 -10.28 -7.18
CA LEU A 90 -1.18 -10.36 -8.12
C LEU A 90 -2.54 -10.00 -7.50
N PRO A 91 -2.92 -10.48 -6.29
CA PRO A 91 -4.19 -10.09 -5.66
C PRO A 91 -4.30 -8.60 -5.40
N THR A 92 -3.22 -7.95 -4.93
CA THR A 92 -3.19 -6.50 -4.67
C THR A 92 -3.26 -5.72 -5.98
N ALA A 93 -2.57 -6.15 -7.03
CA ALA A 93 -2.66 -5.55 -8.36
C ALA A 93 -4.09 -5.63 -8.93
N LEU A 94 -4.77 -6.78 -8.78
CA LEU A 94 -6.17 -6.92 -9.18
C LEU A 94 -7.12 -6.07 -8.32
N ALA A 95 -6.82 -5.92 -7.02
CA ALA A 95 -7.58 -5.04 -6.13
C ALA A 95 -7.45 -3.57 -6.56
N THR A 96 -6.26 -3.11 -6.99
CA THR A 96 -6.10 -1.75 -7.55
C THR A 96 -6.88 -1.56 -8.84
N LEU A 97 -6.91 -2.56 -9.74
CA LEU A 97 -7.74 -2.50 -10.94
C LEU A 97 -9.23 -2.35 -10.59
N ALA A 98 -9.71 -3.19 -9.69
CA ALA A 98 -11.08 -3.13 -9.22
C ALA A 98 -11.41 -1.77 -8.55
N LEU A 99 -10.48 -1.20 -7.79
CA LEU A 99 -10.59 0.12 -7.18
C LEU A 99 -10.74 1.23 -8.25
N PHE A 100 -9.94 1.18 -9.32
CA PHE A 100 -10.03 2.16 -10.41
C PHE A 100 -11.35 2.05 -11.17
N ILE A 101 -11.83 0.83 -11.42
CA ILE A 101 -13.13 0.56 -12.03
C ILE A 101 -14.27 1.07 -11.11
N ALA A 102 -14.16 0.81 -9.80
CA ALA A 102 -15.14 1.29 -8.80
C ALA A 102 -15.18 2.81 -8.75
N THR A 103 -14.03 3.48 -8.76
CA THR A 103 -13.91 4.94 -8.75
C THR A 103 -14.45 5.54 -10.05
N PHE A 104 -14.13 4.96 -11.20
CA PHE A 104 -14.71 5.35 -12.49
C PHE A 104 -16.25 5.24 -12.47
N SER A 105 -16.75 4.10 -12.00
CA SER A 105 -18.21 3.84 -11.90
C SER A 105 -18.89 4.84 -10.97
N LEU A 106 -18.28 5.13 -9.81
CA LEU A 106 -18.82 6.11 -8.85
C LEU A 106 -18.77 7.53 -9.40
N GLY A 107 -17.66 7.95 -10.01
CA GLY A 107 -17.53 9.26 -10.66
C GLY A 107 -18.57 9.47 -11.76
N ARG A 108 -18.83 8.43 -12.58
CA ARG A 108 -19.89 8.48 -13.60
C ARG A 108 -21.28 8.65 -12.99
N ARG A 109 -21.55 8.06 -11.83
CA ARG A 109 -22.83 8.19 -11.14
C ARG A 109 -22.96 9.52 -10.43
N LEU A 110 -21.90 9.97 -9.75
CA LEU A 110 -21.88 11.23 -9.02
C LEU A 110 -22.10 12.43 -9.96
N PHE A 111 -21.35 12.49 -11.07
CA PHE A 111 -21.33 13.67 -11.96
C PHE A 111 -22.12 13.49 -13.25
N ARG A 112 -22.68 12.30 -13.54
CA ARG A 112 -23.34 11.96 -14.83
C ARG A 112 -22.49 12.28 -16.06
N SER A 113 -21.18 12.34 -15.90
CA SER A 113 -20.21 12.70 -16.93
C SER A 113 -19.19 11.58 -17.14
N PRO A 114 -19.04 11.05 -18.36
CA PRO A 114 -17.95 10.11 -18.68
C PRO A 114 -16.55 10.73 -18.51
N ALA A 115 -16.42 12.04 -18.79
CA ALA A 115 -15.16 12.76 -18.61
C ALA A 115 -14.79 12.87 -17.12
N ALA A 116 -15.75 13.19 -16.24
CA ALA A 116 -15.53 13.20 -14.81
C ALA A 116 -15.12 11.82 -14.28
N ALA A 117 -15.76 10.76 -14.76
CA ALA A 117 -15.38 9.39 -14.43
C ALA A 117 -13.93 9.06 -14.85
N PHE A 118 -13.58 9.45 -16.08
CA PHE A 118 -12.22 9.27 -16.61
C PHE A 118 -11.17 10.01 -15.79
N TYR A 119 -11.37 11.32 -15.56
CA TYR A 119 -10.42 12.12 -14.78
C TYR A 119 -10.33 11.67 -13.32
N SER A 120 -11.41 11.19 -12.72
CA SER A 120 -11.38 10.62 -11.36
C SER A 120 -10.51 9.37 -11.30
N ALA A 121 -10.69 8.43 -12.23
CA ALA A 121 -9.87 7.23 -12.31
C ALA A 121 -8.41 7.57 -12.70
N LEU A 122 -8.20 8.49 -13.64
CA LEU A 122 -6.86 8.94 -14.05
C LEU A 122 -6.10 9.56 -12.87
N ALA A 123 -6.74 10.44 -12.11
CA ALA A 123 -6.14 11.05 -10.93
C ALA A 123 -5.74 10.00 -9.88
N LEU A 124 -6.55 8.96 -9.71
CA LEU A 124 -6.26 7.89 -8.76
C LEU A 124 -5.15 6.95 -9.25
N ILE A 125 -5.19 6.51 -10.51
CA ILE A 125 -4.15 5.65 -11.13
C ILE A 125 -2.78 6.32 -11.10
N THR A 126 -2.74 7.63 -11.32
CA THR A 126 -1.51 8.41 -11.34
C THR A 126 -1.19 9.07 -10.01
N SER A 127 -1.88 8.70 -8.93
CA SER A 127 -1.59 9.17 -7.57
C SER A 127 -0.37 8.45 -6.99
N TYR A 128 0.51 9.20 -6.35
CA TYR A 128 1.73 8.67 -5.75
C TYR A 128 1.41 7.66 -4.63
N GLY A 129 0.42 7.96 -3.78
CA GLY A 129 0.05 7.08 -2.65
C GLY A 129 -0.47 5.71 -3.10
N ILE A 130 -1.41 5.65 -4.05
CA ILE A 130 -1.89 4.34 -4.54
C ILE A 130 -0.78 3.59 -5.27
N PHE A 131 0.11 4.29 -5.99
CA PHE A 131 1.23 3.64 -6.65
C PHE A 131 2.17 2.97 -5.66
N LEU A 132 2.66 3.70 -4.65
CA LEU A 132 3.61 3.15 -3.68
C LEU A 132 3.03 1.98 -2.90
N PHE A 133 1.87 2.18 -2.31
CA PHE A 133 1.27 1.19 -1.41
C PHE A 133 0.49 0.10 -2.15
N GLY A 134 0.05 0.34 -3.37
CA GLY A 134 -0.62 -0.63 -4.22
C GLY A 134 0.29 -1.74 -4.76
N HIS A 135 1.61 -1.58 -4.67
CA HIS A 135 2.59 -2.60 -5.03
C HIS A 135 3.00 -3.48 -3.83
N LEU A 136 2.58 -3.12 -2.64
CA LEU A 136 2.86 -3.86 -1.41
C LEU A 136 1.65 -4.71 -1.01
N LEU A 137 1.90 -5.79 -0.30
CA LEU A 137 0.85 -6.63 0.26
C LEU A 137 0.23 -5.96 1.50
N LEU A 138 -0.51 -4.87 1.26
CA LEU A 138 -1.18 -4.10 2.31
C LEU A 138 -2.70 -4.30 2.28
N ARG A 139 -3.27 -4.51 3.45
CA ARG A 139 -4.72 -4.66 3.65
C ARG A 139 -5.48 -3.37 3.39
N ASP A 140 -4.82 -2.21 3.55
CA ASP A 140 -5.38 -0.88 3.31
C ASP A 140 -5.86 -0.69 1.87
N VAL A 141 -5.21 -1.32 0.89
CA VAL A 141 -5.66 -1.32 -0.52
C VAL A 141 -7.01 -2.02 -0.65
N PHE A 142 -7.20 -3.14 0.04
CA PHE A 142 -8.48 -3.86 0.07
C PHE A 142 -9.54 -3.05 0.83
N LEU A 143 -9.20 -2.43 1.96
CA LEU A 143 -10.11 -1.53 2.68
C LEU A 143 -10.57 -0.38 1.79
N CYS A 144 -9.64 0.24 1.06
CA CYS A 144 -9.93 1.31 0.11
C CYS A 144 -10.90 0.85 -1.01
N LEU A 145 -10.64 -0.35 -1.57
CA LEU A 145 -11.51 -0.97 -2.58
C LEU A 145 -12.91 -1.22 -2.05
N TRP A 146 -13.02 -1.92 -0.91
CA TRP A 146 -14.33 -2.32 -0.38
C TRP A 146 -15.15 -1.13 0.10
N THR A 147 -14.52 -0.13 0.70
CA THR A 147 -15.17 1.14 1.05
C THR A 147 -15.70 1.84 -0.21
N THR A 148 -14.88 1.93 -1.27
CA THR A 148 -15.28 2.55 -2.53
C THR A 148 -16.45 1.81 -3.19
N LEU A 149 -16.42 0.48 -3.19
CA LEU A 149 -17.51 -0.36 -3.73
C LEU A 149 -18.78 -0.23 -2.90
N ALA A 150 -18.70 -0.29 -1.57
CA ALA A 150 -19.84 -0.09 -0.69
C ALA A 150 -20.51 1.26 -0.97
N LEU A 151 -19.73 2.34 -1.03
CA LEU A 151 -20.24 3.68 -1.31
C LEU A 151 -20.77 3.83 -2.74
N ASN A 152 -20.24 3.09 -3.70
CA ASN A 152 -20.81 3.01 -5.05
C ASN A 152 -22.19 2.34 -5.06
N PHE A 153 -22.34 1.23 -4.33
CA PHE A 153 -23.65 0.58 -4.17
C PHE A 153 -24.64 1.45 -3.38
N PHE A 154 -24.18 2.13 -2.33
CA PHE A 154 -25.00 3.11 -1.61
C PHE A 154 -25.51 4.21 -2.54
N TRP A 155 -24.63 4.86 -3.32
CA TRP A 155 -25.05 5.91 -4.27
C TRP A 155 -25.99 5.38 -5.36
N ARG A 156 -25.75 4.14 -5.82
CA ARG A 156 -26.63 3.47 -6.77
C ARG A 156 -28.05 3.28 -6.20
N SER A 157 -28.19 2.93 -4.94
CA SER A 157 -29.48 2.74 -4.27
C SER A 157 -30.29 4.03 -4.16
N LEU A 158 -29.61 5.18 -4.01
CA LEU A 158 -30.24 6.50 -4.00
C LEU A 158 -30.73 6.91 -5.40
N SER A 159 -30.01 6.52 -6.45
CA SER A 159 -30.22 7.00 -7.81
C SER A 159 -31.17 6.12 -8.65
N GLN A 160 -31.30 4.83 -8.34
CA GLN A 160 -31.97 3.84 -9.20
C GLN A 160 -32.91 2.91 -8.41
N LYS A 161 -34.22 3.18 -8.42
CA LYS A 161 -35.23 2.35 -7.73
C LYS A 161 -35.29 0.89 -8.23
N LYS A 162 -34.98 0.62 -9.51
CA LYS A 162 -35.05 -0.73 -10.13
C LYS A 162 -34.03 -1.73 -9.60
N HIS A 163 -32.92 -1.28 -9.01
CA HIS A 163 -31.80 -2.14 -8.61
C HIS A 163 -31.53 -2.14 -7.10
N LEU A 164 -32.57 -1.87 -6.32
CA LEU A 164 -32.41 -1.70 -4.87
C LEU A 164 -31.88 -2.94 -4.18
N LEU A 165 -32.43 -4.12 -4.47
CA LEU A 165 -31.97 -5.37 -3.86
C LEU A 165 -30.50 -5.65 -4.20
N GLY A 166 -30.11 -5.60 -5.47
CA GLY A 166 -28.70 -5.82 -5.86
C GLY A 166 -27.74 -4.78 -5.30
N SER A 167 -28.19 -3.54 -5.09
CA SER A 167 -27.38 -2.50 -4.43
C SER A 167 -27.24 -2.76 -2.94
N SER A 168 -28.31 -3.23 -2.29
CA SER A 168 -28.32 -3.60 -0.88
C SER A 168 -27.42 -4.80 -0.60
N LEU A 169 -27.55 -5.87 -1.38
CA LEU A 169 -26.67 -7.05 -1.29
C LEU A 169 -25.21 -6.68 -1.53
N GLY A 170 -24.92 -5.88 -2.56
CA GLY A 170 -23.56 -5.41 -2.87
C GLY A 170 -22.97 -4.54 -1.78
N PHE A 171 -23.76 -3.66 -1.15
CA PHE A 171 -23.33 -2.86 0.00
C PHE A 171 -22.93 -3.75 1.19
N GLY A 172 -23.79 -4.70 1.57
CA GLY A 172 -23.53 -5.63 2.65
C GLY A 172 -22.32 -6.51 2.40
N ALA A 173 -22.18 -7.05 1.18
CA ALA A 173 -21.03 -7.87 0.78
C ALA A 173 -19.72 -7.06 0.80
N ALA A 174 -19.73 -5.82 0.29
CA ALA A 174 -18.53 -4.97 0.32
C ALA A 174 -18.13 -4.61 1.75
N CYS A 175 -19.07 -4.28 2.64
CA CYS A 175 -18.79 -4.08 4.06
C CYS A 175 -18.22 -5.34 4.72
N ALA A 176 -18.75 -6.52 4.40
CA ALA A 176 -18.29 -7.78 4.95
C ALA A 176 -16.85 -8.10 4.52
N LEU A 177 -16.53 -7.95 3.23
CA LEU A 177 -15.18 -8.14 2.70
C LEU A 177 -14.22 -7.08 3.25
N GLY A 178 -14.69 -5.86 3.50
CA GLY A 178 -13.94 -4.83 4.20
C GLY A 178 -13.58 -5.26 5.64
N VAL A 179 -14.52 -5.86 6.38
CA VAL A 179 -14.26 -6.39 7.73
C VAL A 179 -13.27 -7.56 7.68
N LEU A 180 -13.40 -8.45 6.70
CA LEU A 180 -12.45 -9.55 6.53
C LEU A 180 -11.06 -9.08 6.04
N SER A 181 -10.92 -7.82 5.60
CA SER A 181 -9.64 -7.21 5.23
C SER A 181 -8.96 -6.48 6.39
N GLU A 182 -9.68 -5.59 7.09
CA GLU A 182 -9.10 -4.66 8.08
C GLU A 182 -9.92 -4.54 9.38
N GLY A 183 -10.93 -5.36 9.57
CA GLY A 183 -11.77 -5.33 10.77
C GLY A 183 -12.82 -4.20 10.73
N VAL A 184 -13.04 -3.56 11.89
CA VAL A 184 -14.11 -2.56 12.09
C VAL A 184 -14.14 -1.44 11.04
N PRO A 185 -13.03 -0.87 10.59
CA PRO A 185 -13.02 0.16 9.55
C PRO A 185 -13.79 -0.24 8.28
N GLY A 186 -13.76 -1.53 7.92
CA GLY A 186 -14.43 -2.06 6.73
C GLY A 186 -15.95 -1.87 6.70
N VAL A 187 -16.61 -1.85 7.84
CA VAL A 187 -18.05 -1.57 7.96
C VAL A 187 -18.29 -0.15 8.47
N LEU A 188 -17.46 0.34 9.38
CA LEU A 188 -17.63 1.64 10.01
C LEU A 188 -17.60 2.78 8.97
N PHE A 189 -16.62 2.79 8.08
CA PHE A 189 -16.47 3.86 7.10
C PHE A 189 -17.68 3.97 6.19
N PRO A 190 -18.06 2.94 5.42
CA PRO A 190 -19.19 3.09 4.50
C PRO A 190 -20.52 3.36 5.21
N VAL A 191 -20.75 2.76 6.39
CA VAL A 191 -21.99 2.96 7.14
C VAL A 191 -22.06 4.37 7.72
N LEU A 192 -21.00 4.84 8.38
CA LEU A 192 -20.97 6.17 8.98
C LEU A 192 -21.05 7.28 7.93
N ILE A 193 -20.35 7.14 6.80
CA ILE A 193 -20.43 8.08 5.68
C ILE A 193 -21.87 8.13 5.12
N ALA A 194 -22.50 6.97 4.94
CA ALA A 194 -23.87 6.90 4.44
C ALA A 194 -24.87 7.54 5.42
N ILE A 195 -24.75 7.25 6.72
CA ILE A 195 -25.61 7.84 7.77
C ILE A 195 -25.45 9.37 7.79
N LEU A 196 -24.22 9.86 7.86
CA LEU A 196 -23.95 11.31 7.89
C LEU A 196 -24.48 11.98 6.62
N TYR A 197 -24.24 11.39 5.45
CA TYR A 197 -24.74 11.94 4.20
C TYR A 197 -26.27 12.06 4.18
N LEU A 198 -26.98 11.00 4.60
CA LEU A 198 -28.44 11.01 4.68
C LEU A 198 -28.98 12.00 5.72
N ALA A 199 -28.26 12.15 6.83
CA ALA A 199 -28.62 13.13 7.87
C ALA A 199 -28.50 14.57 7.35
N PHE A 200 -27.34 14.91 6.74
CA PHE A 200 -27.09 16.26 6.22
C PHE A 200 -27.94 16.63 4.99
N THR A 201 -28.45 15.62 4.25
CA THR A 201 -29.34 15.85 3.11
C THR A 201 -30.83 15.72 3.47
N GLY A 202 -31.18 15.46 4.74
CA GLY A 202 -32.57 15.30 5.20
C GLY A 202 -33.24 14.02 4.68
N GLN A 203 -32.48 13.05 4.17
CA GLN A 203 -32.97 11.82 3.55
C GLN A 203 -33.00 10.63 4.51
N THR A 204 -33.11 10.85 5.81
CA THR A 204 -33.01 9.81 6.87
C THR A 204 -34.05 8.69 6.74
N ARG A 205 -35.19 8.93 6.07
CA ARG A 205 -36.19 7.88 5.77
C ARG A 205 -35.60 6.71 4.96
N HIS A 206 -34.45 6.90 4.27
CA HIS A 206 -33.78 5.81 3.56
C HIS A 206 -33.10 4.81 4.50
N LEU A 207 -32.76 5.19 5.75
CA LEU A 207 -32.19 4.30 6.75
C LEU A 207 -33.12 3.21 7.25
N ILE A 208 -34.44 3.50 7.28
CA ILE A 208 -35.46 2.62 7.89
C ILE A 208 -36.15 1.73 6.82
N ARG A 209 -35.66 1.73 5.60
CA ARG A 209 -36.27 0.90 4.54
C ARG A 209 -35.92 -0.58 4.73
N TRP A 210 -36.88 -1.46 4.45
CA TRP A 210 -36.76 -2.92 4.41
C TRP A 210 -35.52 -3.40 3.64
N GLN A 211 -34.96 -2.58 2.78
CA GLN A 211 -33.74 -2.82 1.98
C GLN A 211 -32.45 -2.89 2.81
N ALA A 212 -32.43 -2.43 4.04
CA ALA A 212 -31.30 -2.62 4.96
C ALA A 212 -31.16 -4.10 5.39
N ILE A 213 -32.26 -4.85 5.47
CA ILE A 213 -32.27 -6.25 5.92
C ILE A 213 -31.40 -7.14 5.01
N PRO A 214 -31.55 -7.15 3.66
CA PRO A 214 -30.67 -7.94 2.81
C PRO A 214 -29.17 -7.60 2.95
N SER A 215 -28.83 -6.32 3.19
CA SER A 215 -27.44 -5.92 3.45
C SER A 215 -26.90 -6.56 4.71
N VAL A 216 -27.68 -6.51 5.81
CA VAL A 216 -27.28 -7.09 7.09
C VAL A 216 -27.16 -8.61 6.99
N LEU A 217 -28.11 -9.27 6.33
CA LEU A 217 -28.09 -10.73 6.17
C LEU A 217 -26.85 -11.21 5.40
N VAL A 218 -26.53 -10.55 4.26
CA VAL A 218 -25.33 -10.89 3.48
C VAL A 218 -24.06 -10.57 4.27
N PHE A 219 -24.03 -9.43 4.95
CA PHE A 219 -22.90 -9.08 5.81
C PHE A 219 -22.63 -10.15 6.87
N LEU A 220 -23.66 -10.57 7.61
CA LEU A 220 -23.54 -11.58 8.64
C LEU A 220 -23.18 -12.95 8.03
N ALA A 221 -23.77 -13.34 6.91
CA ALA A 221 -23.49 -14.59 6.23
C ALA A 221 -22.02 -14.72 5.79
N ILE A 222 -21.36 -13.63 5.46
CA ILE A 222 -19.95 -13.61 5.04
C ILE A 222 -19.02 -13.49 6.25
N VAL A 223 -19.34 -12.63 7.23
CA VAL A 223 -18.44 -12.30 8.35
C VAL A 223 -18.47 -13.37 9.44
N LEU A 224 -19.66 -13.86 9.81
CA LEU A 224 -19.81 -14.77 10.96
C LEU A 224 -19.08 -16.10 10.81
N PRO A 225 -19.09 -16.81 9.66
CA PRO A 225 -18.46 -18.12 9.56
C PRO A 225 -17.00 -18.13 9.99
N TRP A 226 -16.21 -17.17 9.51
CA TRP A 226 -14.81 -17.10 9.90
C TRP A 226 -14.62 -16.66 11.35
N HIS A 227 -15.38 -15.69 11.83
CA HIS A 227 -15.27 -15.23 13.22
C HIS A 227 -15.66 -16.31 14.23
N ILE A 228 -16.68 -17.13 13.92
CA ILE A 228 -17.07 -18.26 14.76
C ILE A 228 -15.99 -19.35 14.71
N ALA A 229 -15.52 -19.71 13.51
CA ALA A 229 -14.49 -20.75 13.34
C ALA A 229 -13.17 -20.35 14.02
N SER A 230 -12.73 -19.11 13.87
CA SER A 230 -11.49 -18.59 14.50
C SER A 230 -11.60 -18.55 16.03
N ARG A 231 -12.80 -18.23 16.56
CA ARG A 231 -13.06 -18.31 18.01
C ARG A 231 -12.97 -19.74 18.54
N ILE A 232 -13.57 -20.70 17.83
CA ILE A 232 -13.52 -22.11 18.23
C ILE A 232 -12.07 -22.61 18.19
N ALA A 233 -11.32 -22.28 17.14
CA ALA A 233 -9.94 -22.70 16.98
C ALA A 233 -8.97 -22.07 18.00
N ALA A 234 -9.20 -20.84 18.42
CA ALA A 234 -8.32 -20.11 19.36
C ALA A 234 -8.70 -20.30 20.83
N GLY A 235 -9.81 -20.95 21.16
CA GLY A 235 -10.29 -21.18 22.54
C GLY A 235 -10.71 -19.91 23.30
N GLN A 236 -10.51 -18.71 22.73
CA GLN A 236 -10.87 -17.43 23.34
C GLN A 236 -11.36 -16.43 22.29
N MET A 237 -12.29 -15.55 22.69
CA MET A 237 -12.74 -14.46 21.84
C MET A 237 -11.68 -13.36 21.81
N ARG A 238 -11.05 -13.16 20.66
CA ARG A 238 -10.09 -12.06 20.45
C ARG A 238 -10.79 -10.91 19.75
N PHE A 239 -11.23 -9.92 20.52
CA PHE A 239 -11.73 -8.65 19.99
C PHE A 239 -10.63 -7.80 19.36
N ASP A 240 -9.37 -8.11 19.66
CA ASP A 240 -8.17 -7.41 19.18
C ASP A 240 -8.07 -7.42 17.64
N VAL A 241 -8.59 -8.47 16.99
CA VAL A 241 -8.61 -8.60 15.52
C VAL A 241 -9.56 -7.59 14.85
N LEU A 242 -10.51 -7.06 15.60
CA LEU A 242 -11.50 -6.12 15.08
C LEU A 242 -11.02 -4.66 15.04
N MET A 243 -10.01 -4.33 15.85
CA MET A 243 -9.46 -2.97 15.90
C MET A 243 -8.01 -2.94 15.43
N PRO A 244 -7.62 -1.98 14.59
CA PRO A 244 -6.22 -1.79 14.24
C PRO A 244 -5.38 -1.59 15.50
N ARG A 245 -4.32 -2.39 15.67
CA ARG A 245 -3.47 -2.28 16.86
C ARG A 245 -2.63 -1.01 16.81
N TRP A 246 -2.29 -0.54 18.02
CA TRP A 246 -1.57 0.73 18.25
C TRP A 246 -0.05 0.52 18.27
N ASP A 247 0.43 -0.67 17.95
CA ASP A 247 1.81 -1.11 18.06
C ASP A 247 2.58 -0.68 16.79
N GLY A 248 3.35 0.36 16.91
CA GLY A 248 4.18 0.89 15.82
C GLY A 248 4.32 2.41 15.89
N GLY A 249 5.29 2.93 15.16
CA GLY A 249 5.52 4.36 15.05
C GLY A 249 4.28 5.09 14.55
N ARG A 250 3.96 6.21 15.18
CA ARG A 250 2.80 7.03 14.79
C ARG A 250 3.29 8.24 14.04
N VAL A 251 2.86 8.38 12.80
CA VAL A 251 3.03 9.64 12.07
C VAL A 251 2.41 10.77 12.89
N PRO A 252 3.15 11.87 13.18
CA PRO A 252 2.60 13.02 13.89
C PRO A 252 1.34 13.56 13.20
N LEU A 253 0.36 13.99 13.99
CA LEU A 253 -0.94 14.42 13.46
C LEU A 253 -0.82 15.57 12.45
N PHE A 254 0.11 16.50 12.68
CA PHE A 254 0.36 17.64 11.79
C PHE A 254 0.99 17.25 10.45
N ILE A 255 1.55 16.03 10.34
CA ILE A 255 2.04 15.44 9.08
C ILE A 255 0.96 14.57 8.45
N PHE A 256 0.21 13.80 9.27
CA PHE A 256 -0.76 12.81 8.80
C PHE A 256 -1.84 13.40 7.88
N TRP A 257 -2.43 14.53 8.24
CA TRP A 257 -3.45 15.18 7.40
C TRP A 257 -2.89 15.73 6.08
N PRO A 258 -1.73 16.43 6.07
CA PRO A 258 -1.09 16.85 4.82
C PRO A 258 -0.64 15.71 3.91
N LEU A 259 -0.36 14.51 4.43
CA LEU A 259 -0.03 13.34 3.60
C LEU A 259 -1.11 13.05 2.56
N LEU A 260 -2.39 13.29 2.86
CA LEU A 260 -3.47 13.15 1.89
C LEU A 260 -3.23 14.01 0.64
N LEU A 261 -2.73 15.23 0.81
CA LEU A 261 -2.43 16.13 -0.32
C LEU A 261 -1.18 15.68 -1.06
N LEU A 262 -0.15 15.22 -0.32
CA LEU A 262 1.09 14.72 -0.90
C LEU A 262 0.85 13.48 -1.77
N TRP A 263 0.06 12.53 -1.26
CA TRP A 263 -0.19 11.27 -1.96
C TRP A 263 -1.03 11.41 -3.24
N ILE A 264 -1.71 12.53 -3.45
CA ILE A 264 -2.51 12.78 -4.66
C ILE A 264 -2.00 13.96 -5.50
N VAL A 265 -0.76 14.43 -5.29
CA VAL A 265 -0.12 15.43 -6.17
C VAL A 265 -0.11 14.92 -7.61
N PRO A 266 -0.33 15.80 -8.64
CA PRO A 266 -0.68 17.24 -8.56
C PRO A 266 -2.18 17.51 -8.44
N TRP A 267 -3.00 16.46 -8.36
CA TRP A 267 -4.45 16.54 -8.45
C TRP A 267 -5.09 17.22 -7.23
N CYS A 268 -4.37 17.27 -6.09
CA CYS A 268 -4.83 18.00 -4.89
C CYS A 268 -5.15 19.47 -5.17
N ALA A 269 -4.40 20.15 -6.02
CA ALA A 269 -4.65 21.55 -6.38
C ALA A 269 -6.03 21.75 -7.05
N PHE A 270 -6.49 20.75 -7.79
CA PHE A 270 -7.80 20.73 -8.44
C PHE A 270 -8.90 20.23 -7.50
N SER A 271 -8.60 19.26 -6.63
CA SER A 271 -9.52 18.80 -5.58
C SER A 271 -9.88 19.94 -4.62
N LEU A 272 -8.90 20.74 -4.20
CA LEU A 272 -9.12 21.90 -3.35
C LEU A 272 -9.94 22.99 -4.07
N ARG A 273 -9.71 23.15 -5.37
CA ARG A 273 -10.52 24.08 -6.18
C ARG A 273 -11.98 23.66 -6.26
N ALA A 274 -12.24 22.35 -6.30
CA ALA A 274 -13.61 21.81 -6.29
C ALA A 274 -14.40 22.17 -5.02
N LEU A 275 -13.75 22.60 -3.95
CA LEU A 275 -14.40 23.04 -2.71
C LEU A 275 -15.02 24.45 -2.83
N ARG A 276 -14.57 25.26 -3.78
CA ARG A 276 -15.16 26.59 -4.01
C ARG A 276 -16.48 26.44 -4.75
N VAL A 277 -17.46 27.24 -4.34
CA VAL A 277 -18.73 27.38 -5.03
C VAL A 277 -18.48 28.25 -6.26
N GLY A 278 -18.54 27.67 -7.44
CA GLY A 278 -18.43 28.38 -8.72
C GLY A 278 -19.66 28.13 -9.59
N ASP A 279 -19.75 28.77 -10.73
CA ASP A 279 -20.80 28.57 -11.71
C ASP A 279 -20.71 27.15 -12.29
N SER A 280 -21.59 26.28 -11.81
CA SER A 280 -21.70 24.89 -12.29
C SER A 280 -23.01 24.74 -13.05
N PRO A 281 -23.03 23.95 -14.14
CA PRO A 281 -24.26 23.62 -14.85
C PRO A 281 -25.30 22.88 -14.00
N ASP A 282 -24.88 22.15 -12.94
CA ASP A 282 -25.74 21.47 -11.97
C ASP A 282 -25.24 21.73 -10.53
N PRO A 283 -25.55 22.90 -9.95
CA PRO A 283 -25.01 23.31 -8.64
C PRO A 283 -25.41 22.38 -7.50
N GLU A 284 -26.65 21.90 -7.51
CA GLU A 284 -27.16 21.03 -6.44
C GLU A 284 -26.45 19.68 -6.44
N ARG A 285 -26.26 19.08 -7.61
CA ARG A 285 -25.51 17.83 -7.74
C ARG A 285 -24.07 17.97 -7.34
N ARG A 286 -23.41 19.06 -7.73
CA ARG A 286 -22.04 19.38 -7.31
C ARG A 286 -21.97 19.54 -5.80
N ARG A 287 -22.93 20.20 -5.17
CA ARG A 287 -23.01 20.33 -3.72
C ARG A 287 -23.15 18.96 -3.04
N GLN A 288 -24.03 18.10 -3.55
CA GLN A 288 -24.22 16.75 -3.02
C GLN A 288 -22.96 15.89 -3.18
N ALA A 289 -22.31 15.90 -4.34
CA ALA A 289 -21.05 15.18 -4.59
C ALA A 289 -19.92 15.70 -3.68
N ARG A 290 -19.81 17.02 -3.52
CA ARG A 290 -18.84 17.65 -2.61
C ARG A 290 -19.06 17.24 -1.16
N LEU A 291 -20.30 17.34 -0.67
CA LEU A 291 -20.65 16.93 0.68
C LEU A 291 -20.29 15.45 0.92
N PHE A 292 -20.66 14.58 -0.01
CA PHE A 292 -20.37 13.17 0.06
C PHE A 292 -18.86 12.88 0.14
N CYS A 293 -18.05 13.49 -0.72
CA CYS A 293 -16.60 13.32 -0.72
C CYS A 293 -15.95 13.89 0.55
N LEU A 294 -16.42 15.06 1.04
CA LEU A 294 -15.89 15.67 2.27
C LEU A 294 -16.21 14.84 3.51
N LEU A 295 -17.42 14.31 3.62
CA LEU A 295 -17.78 13.40 4.72
C LEU A 295 -16.92 12.14 4.69
N TRP A 296 -16.64 11.61 3.51
CA TRP A 296 -15.77 10.43 3.37
C TRP A 296 -14.34 10.75 3.84
N ILE A 297 -13.74 11.82 3.35
CA ILE A 297 -12.39 12.27 3.78
C ILE A 297 -12.37 12.48 5.29
N PHE A 298 -13.36 13.19 5.83
CA PHE A 298 -13.45 13.51 7.25
C PHE A 298 -13.52 12.26 8.13
N VAL A 299 -14.41 11.31 7.81
CA VAL A 299 -14.58 10.07 8.58
C VAL A 299 -13.28 9.27 8.64
N VAL A 300 -12.60 9.10 7.50
CA VAL A 300 -11.35 8.34 7.43
C VAL A 300 -10.24 9.03 8.23
N LEU A 301 -10.02 10.32 8.00
CA LEU A 301 -8.93 11.05 8.68
C LEU A 301 -9.17 11.16 10.18
N VAL A 302 -10.41 11.41 10.61
CA VAL A 302 -10.75 11.48 12.03
C VAL A 302 -10.52 10.13 12.70
N PHE A 303 -11.01 9.03 12.11
CA PHE A 303 -10.81 7.70 12.68
C PHE A 303 -9.34 7.39 12.91
N PHE A 304 -8.50 7.53 11.88
CA PHE A 304 -7.07 7.26 12.00
C PHE A 304 -6.31 8.30 12.84
N SER A 305 -6.88 9.47 13.10
CA SER A 305 -6.31 10.42 14.07
C SER A 305 -6.32 9.90 15.51
N PHE A 306 -7.29 9.04 15.84
CA PHE A 306 -7.46 8.46 17.17
C PHE A 306 -6.96 7.00 17.29
N THR A 307 -6.57 6.37 16.18
CA THR A 307 -6.05 4.99 16.13
C THR A 307 -4.56 4.97 15.75
N ALA A 308 -4.07 3.86 15.19
CA ALA A 308 -2.74 3.79 14.60
C ALA A 308 -2.64 4.75 13.40
N ARG A 309 -1.56 5.53 13.33
CA ARG A 309 -1.30 6.47 12.22
C ARG A 309 -0.07 6.04 11.46
N GLN A 310 -0.30 5.37 10.34
CA GLN A 310 0.75 5.05 9.37
C GLN A 310 0.49 5.83 8.07
N GLU A 311 1.52 5.97 7.23
CA GLU A 311 1.42 6.74 5.99
C GLU A 311 0.37 6.19 5.03
N PHE A 312 0.14 4.89 5.03
CA PHE A 312 -0.81 4.21 4.16
C PHE A 312 -2.27 4.29 4.63
N ASN A 313 -2.53 4.64 5.89
CA ASN A 313 -3.90 4.71 6.40
C ASN A 313 -4.76 5.81 5.71
N VAL A 314 -4.12 6.81 5.11
CA VAL A 314 -4.85 7.83 4.33
C VAL A 314 -5.34 7.34 2.96
N LEU A 315 -4.93 6.15 2.49
CA LEU A 315 -5.29 5.62 1.17
C LEU A 315 -6.80 5.60 0.93
N THR A 316 -7.58 5.23 1.95
CA THR A 316 -9.05 5.17 1.86
C THR A 316 -9.69 6.56 1.63
N ALA A 317 -8.95 7.66 1.86
CA ALA A 317 -9.39 9.02 1.56
C ALA A 317 -8.94 9.53 0.16
N LEU A 318 -8.14 8.77 -0.60
CA LEU A 318 -7.71 9.16 -1.94
C LEU A 318 -8.82 9.09 -3.00
N PRO A 319 -9.70 8.07 -3.04
CA PRO A 319 -10.80 8.04 -4.00
C PRO A 319 -11.70 9.27 -3.96
N PRO A 320 -12.18 9.78 -2.79
CA PRO A 320 -13.00 11.00 -2.77
C PRO A 320 -12.21 12.24 -3.22
N MET A 321 -10.90 12.32 -2.96
CA MET A 321 -10.06 13.39 -3.49
C MET A 321 -9.96 13.33 -5.02
N ALA A 322 -9.76 12.13 -5.58
CA ALA A 322 -9.74 11.90 -7.02
C ALA A 322 -11.10 12.21 -7.68
N LEU A 323 -12.21 11.87 -7.01
CA LEU A 323 -13.57 12.22 -7.46
C LEU A 323 -13.77 13.74 -7.51
N LEU A 324 -13.35 14.47 -6.49
CA LEU A 324 -13.40 15.94 -6.49
C LEU A 324 -12.57 16.54 -7.63
N ALA A 325 -11.34 16.07 -7.81
CA ALA A 325 -10.48 16.51 -8.91
C ALA A 325 -11.12 16.21 -10.28
N GLY A 326 -11.57 14.97 -10.49
CA GLY A 326 -12.13 14.52 -11.76
C GLY A 326 -13.44 15.22 -12.13
N GLY A 327 -14.31 15.45 -11.14
CA GLY A 327 -15.53 16.24 -11.34
C GLY A 327 -15.21 17.67 -11.78
N TRP A 328 -14.25 18.31 -11.09
CA TRP A 328 -13.85 19.68 -11.40
C TRP A 328 -13.12 19.78 -12.76
N LEU A 329 -12.19 18.88 -13.07
CA LEU A 329 -11.46 18.87 -14.34
C LEU A 329 -12.37 18.70 -15.56
N ALA A 330 -13.38 17.83 -15.43
CA ALA A 330 -14.36 17.63 -16.50
C ALA A 330 -15.26 18.85 -16.71
N GLU A 331 -15.63 19.53 -15.65
CA GLU A 331 -16.41 20.75 -15.69
C GLU A 331 -15.61 21.89 -16.32
N ASP A 332 -14.35 22.08 -15.87
CA ASP A 332 -13.45 23.09 -16.42
C ASP A 332 -13.17 22.89 -17.93
N GLU A 333 -13.05 21.61 -18.39
CA GLU A 333 -12.90 21.30 -19.82
C GLU A 333 -14.15 21.69 -20.63
N SER A 334 -15.33 21.73 -20.03
CA SER A 334 -16.59 22.05 -20.68
C SER A 334 -16.89 23.56 -20.76
N LEU A 335 -16.21 24.38 -19.98
CA LEU A 335 -16.42 25.82 -19.93
C LEU A 335 -15.66 26.56 -21.04
N PRO A 336 -16.23 27.63 -21.61
CA PRO A 336 -15.57 28.42 -22.66
C PRO A 336 -14.33 29.18 -22.13
N HIS A 337 -14.32 29.56 -20.85
CA HIS A 337 -13.18 30.18 -20.17
C HIS A 337 -12.77 29.30 -19.00
N HIS A 338 -11.56 28.70 -19.12
CA HIS A 338 -11.07 27.77 -18.13
C HIS A 338 -10.64 28.46 -16.83
N GLN A 339 -11.24 28.04 -15.73
CA GLN A 339 -10.96 28.57 -14.39
C GLN A 339 -9.71 27.95 -13.74
N GLY A 340 -9.10 26.93 -14.37
CA GLY A 340 -7.97 26.16 -13.85
C GLY A 340 -6.61 26.87 -13.88
N ARG A 341 -6.50 28.10 -14.37
CA ARG A 341 -5.23 28.84 -14.50
C ARG A 341 -4.52 29.00 -13.15
N ILE A 342 -5.25 29.34 -12.08
CA ILE A 342 -4.67 29.50 -10.74
C ILE A 342 -4.12 28.16 -10.21
N SER A 343 -4.88 27.06 -10.32
CA SER A 343 -4.41 25.73 -9.90
C SER A 343 -3.19 25.29 -10.71
N ALA A 344 -3.20 25.54 -12.03
CA ALA A 344 -2.05 25.26 -12.89
C ALA A 344 -0.83 26.11 -12.52
N ALA A 345 -1.00 27.38 -12.18
CA ALA A 345 0.07 28.24 -11.71
C ALA A 345 0.64 27.78 -10.36
N ILE A 346 -0.21 27.34 -9.43
CA ILE A 346 0.22 26.75 -8.15
C ILE A 346 1.05 25.47 -8.42
N VAL A 347 0.55 24.58 -9.27
CA VAL A 347 1.27 23.33 -9.63
C VAL A 347 2.58 23.65 -10.34
N PHE A 348 2.61 24.66 -11.23
CA PHE A 348 3.83 25.10 -11.90
C PHE A 348 4.86 25.63 -10.91
N PHE A 349 4.47 26.50 -10.00
CA PHE A 349 5.39 27.09 -9.02
C PHE A 349 6.01 26.04 -8.11
N PHE A 350 5.19 25.18 -7.50
CA PHE A 350 5.69 24.10 -6.64
C PHE A 350 6.45 23.02 -7.42
N GLY A 351 6.02 22.70 -8.64
CA GLY A 351 6.71 21.77 -9.51
C GLY A 351 8.07 22.30 -9.97
N LEU A 352 8.18 23.61 -10.24
CA LEU A 352 9.46 24.24 -10.57
C LEU A 352 10.41 24.27 -9.36
N ALA A 353 9.90 24.54 -8.17
CA ALA A 353 10.69 24.46 -6.94
C ALA A 353 11.19 23.03 -6.68
N ALA A 354 10.33 22.02 -6.88
CA ALA A 354 10.73 20.62 -6.81
C ALA A 354 11.77 20.26 -7.89
N ALA A 355 11.60 20.74 -9.13
CA ALA A 355 12.58 20.54 -10.20
C ALA A 355 13.94 21.16 -9.84
N GLY A 356 13.97 22.35 -9.24
CA GLY A 356 15.19 22.98 -8.74
C GLY A 356 15.90 22.13 -7.67
N LEU A 357 15.15 21.57 -6.72
CA LEU A 357 15.68 20.67 -5.70
C LEU A 357 16.24 19.38 -6.31
N VAL A 358 15.51 18.77 -7.25
CA VAL A 358 15.96 17.56 -7.96
C VAL A 358 17.21 17.87 -8.79
N ALA A 359 17.26 19.00 -9.49
CA ALA A 359 18.44 19.43 -10.24
C ALA A 359 19.65 19.65 -9.33
N TYR A 360 19.45 20.27 -8.16
CA TYR A 360 20.50 20.42 -7.16
C TYR A 360 21.10 19.08 -6.78
N TYR A 361 20.29 18.09 -6.36
CA TYR A 361 20.80 16.77 -6.00
C TYR A 361 21.42 16.04 -7.20
N LEU A 362 20.89 16.19 -8.40
CA LEU A 362 21.44 15.56 -9.60
C LEU A 362 22.88 16.05 -9.90
N VAL A 363 23.16 17.33 -9.64
CA VAL A 363 24.49 17.96 -9.87
C VAL A 363 25.43 17.69 -8.71
N VAL A 364 24.97 17.89 -7.47
CA VAL A 364 25.87 17.92 -6.29
C VAL A 364 26.19 16.51 -5.77
N SER A 365 25.33 15.51 -6.02
CA SER A 365 25.52 14.17 -5.48
C SER A 365 26.59 13.38 -6.24
N PRO A 366 27.68 12.91 -5.60
CA PRO A 366 28.70 12.08 -6.25
C PRO A 366 28.11 10.70 -6.60
N VAL A 367 28.57 10.11 -7.70
CA VAL A 367 28.22 8.72 -8.03
C VAL A 367 28.94 7.81 -7.02
N PRO A 368 28.24 6.91 -6.32
CA PRO A 368 28.89 5.95 -5.45
C PRO A 368 29.87 5.06 -6.23
N ALA A 369 30.90 4.53 -5.54
CA ALA A 369 31.80 3.56 -6.13
C ALA A 369 31.01 2.31 -6.60
N PRO A 370 31.43 1.67 -7.70
CA PRO A 370 30.81 0.43 -8.14
C PRO A 370 30.83 -0.62 -7.00
N GLY A 371 29.67 -1.22 -6.69
CA GLY A 371 29.54 -2.20 -5.61
C GLY A 371 29.39 -1.61 -4.20
N ALA A 372 29.35 -0.28 -4.03
CA ALA A 372 29.11 0.32 -2.73
C ALA A 372 27.69 -0.04 -2.21
N ASP A 373 27.60 -0.51 -0.98
CA ASP A 373 26.32 -0.73 -0.32
C ASP A 373 25.68 0.61 0.04
N ILE A 374 24.47 0.86 -0.49
CA ILE A 374 23.72 2.10 -0.26
C ILE A 374 23.46 2.32 1.24
N ALA A 375 23.28 1.24 2.01
CA ALA A 375 23.03 1.33 3.44
C ALA A 375 24.18 2.01 4.20
N THR A 376 25.42 1.82 3.76
CA THR A 376 26.60 2.49 4.38
C THR A 376 26.65 3.99 4.12
N LEU A 377 25.82 4.47 3.20
CA LEU A 377 25.70 5.87 2.82
C LEU A 377 24.51 6.56 3.48
N LEU A 378 23.73 5.88 4.32
CA LEU A 378 22.64 6.45 5.12
C LEU A 378 23.19 7.08 6.41
N HIS A 379 22.40 7.99 7.02
CA HIS A 379 22.75 8.61 8.31
C HIS A 379 22.53 7.68 9.50
N ALA A 380 21.42 6.92 9.48
CA ALA A 380 21.05 5.98 10.53
C ALA A 380 21.06 4.53 10.04
N ASN A 381 21.04 3.58 10.99
CA ASN A 381 20.88 2.17 10.65
C ASN A 381 19.47 1.90 10.11
N PRO A 382 19.33 1.02 9.11
CA PRO A 382 18.03 0.70 8.52
C PRO A 382 16.97 0.21 9.53
N GLY A 383 17.37 -0.36 10.69
CA GLY A 383 16.45 -0.85 11.73
C GLY A 383 15.82 0.22 12.61
N ASP A 384 16.28 1.47 12.54
CA ASP A 384 15.86 2.54 13.47
C ASP A 384 14.60 3.30 13.00
N HIS A 385 14.10 3.01 11.79
CA HIS A 385 12.98 3.75 11.21
C HIS A 385 11.62 3.18 11.63
N THR A 386 10.84 3.99 12.30
CA THR A 386 9.47 3.66 12.74
C THR A 386 8.39 3.92 11.68
N VAL A 387 8.74 4.62 10.61
CA VAL A 387 7.86 5.04 9.52
C VAL A 387 8.34 4.37 8.23
N PHE A 388 7.43 3.76 7.45
CA PHE A 388 7.78 2.89 6.32
C PHE A 388 8.69 3.57 5.27
N PHE A 389 8.44 4.87 5.00
CA PHE A 389 9.29 5.66 4.10
C PHE A 389 10.29 6.57 4.82
N GLY A 390 10.49 6.41 6.12
CA GLY A 390 11.47 7.15 6.90
C GLY A 390 12.89 7.06 6.34
N TYR A 391 13.24 5.91 5.72
CA TYR A 391 14.51 5.70 5.04
C TYR A 391 14.84 6.75 3.97
N PHE A 392 13.84 7.25 3.25
CA PHE A 392 14.07 8.27 2.22
C PHE A 392 14.44 9.64 2.79
N LEU A 393 14.07 9.91 4.05
CA LEU A 393 14.44 11.14 4.75
C LEU A 393 15.88 11.08 5.27
N ASP A 394 16.47 9.88 5.31
CA ASP A 394 17.79 9.59 5.84
C ASP A 394 18.88 9.52 4.75
N LEU A 395 18.50 9.73 3.49
CA LEU A 395 19.40 9.69 2.37
C LEU A 395 20.43 10.83 2.43
N THR A 396 21.72 10.47 2.55
CA THR A 396 22.81 11.42 2.42
C THR A 396 22.97 11.90 0.98
N ARG A 397 23.78 12.94 0.76
CA ARG A 397 24.15 13.39 -0.59
C ARG A 397 24.83 12.28 -1.40
N SER A 398 25.66 11.46 -0.75
CA SER A 398 26.34 10.33 -1.40
C SER A 398 25.34 9.23 -1.79
N ALA A 399 24.38 8.90 -0.93
CA ALA A 399 23.32 7.97 -1.24
C ALA A 399 22.44 8.45 -2.41
N MET A 400 22.12 9.74 -2.46
CA MET A 400 21.37 10.35 -3.58
C MET A 400 22.07 10.18 -4.94
N GLY A 401 23.39 10.00 -4.95
CA GLY A 401 24.15 9.72 -6.16
C GLY A 401 23.79 8.39 -6.84
N ALA A 402 23.28 7.40 -6.11
CA ALA A 402 22.79 6.14 -6.66
C ALA A 402 21.49 6.31 -7.47
N PHE A 403 20.77 7.40 -7.26
CA PHE A 403 19.46 7.67 -7.88
C PHE A 403 19.54 8.65 -9.07
N LYS A 404 20.71 8.85 -9.69
CA LYS A 404 20.88 9.81 -10.81
C LYS A 404 19.91 9.58 -11.95
N VAL A 405 19.65 8.32 -12.33
CA VAL A 405 18.72 7.99 -13.42
C VAL A 405 17.28 8.39 -13.05
N PRO A 406 16.70 7.93 -11.92
CA PRO A 406 15.36 8.36 -11.53
C PRO A 406 15.26 9.87 -11.26
N LEU A 407 16.32 10.53 -10.75
CA LEU A 407 16.35 11.97 -10.58
C LEU A 407 16.29 12.70 -11.93
N ALA A 408 17.06 12.24 -12.94
CA ALA A 408 17.04 12.83 -14.27
C ALA A 408 15.66 12.69 -14.96
N ILE A 409 15.04 11.52 -14.86
CA ILE A 409 13.68 11.29 -15.38
C ILE A 409 12.68 12.21 -14.67
N THR A 410 12.77 12.30 -13.34
CA THR A 410 11.88 13.15 -12.53
C THR A 410 12.05 14.63 -12.89
N LEU A 411 13.29 15.11 -13.09
CA LEU A 411 13.58 16.48 -13.49
C LEU A 411 12.95 16.80 -14.87
N ALA A 412 13.20 15.94 -15.85
CA ALA A 412 12.64 16.12 -17.19
C ALA A 412 11.10 16.09 -17.17
N ALA A 413 10.51 15.16 -16.41
CA ALA A 413 9.08 15.04 -16.24
C ALA A 413 8.46 16.28 -15.59
N LEU A 414 9.05 16.79 -14.50
CA LEU A 414 8.59 18.01 -13.82
C LEU A 414 8.64 19.20 -14.78
N LEU A 415 9.80 19.46 -15.42
CA LEU A 415 9.95 20.60 -16.32
C LEU A 415 8.96 20.54 -17.49
N ALA A 416 8.84 19.40 -18.17
CA ALA A 416 7.91 19.25 -19.29
C ALA A 416 6.44 19.32 -18.82
N GLY A 417 6.11 18.63 -17.73
CA GLY A 417 4.74 18.48 -17.28
C GLY A 417 4.14 19.77 -16.72
N VAL A 418 4.85 20.45 -15.80
CA VAL A 418 4.31 21.68 -15.21
C VAL A 418 4.30 22.83 -16.21
N SER A 419 5.34 22.93 -17.07
CA SER A 419 5.39 23.98 -18.12
C SER A 419 4.32 23.73 -19.19
N GLY A 420 4.19 22.50 -19.69
CA GLY A 420 3.14 22.14 -20.64
C GLY A 420 1.74 22.28 -20.03
N GLY A 421 1.57 21.86 -18.78
CA GLY A 421 0.32 22.02 -18.05
C GLY A 421 -0.13 23.47 -17.93
N LEU A 422 0.78 24.39 -17.56
CA LEU A 422 0.48 25.81 -17.49
C LEU A 422 0.29 26.42 -18.89
N TRP A 423 1.19 26.14 -19.84
CA TRP A 423 1.16 26.67 -21.20
C TRP A 423 -0.17 26.39 -21.90
N PHE A 424 -0.60 25.10 -21.91
CA PHE A 424 -1.87 24.74 -22.54
C PHE A 424 -3.08 25.30 -21.77
N ARG A 425 -2.98 25.45 -20.45
CA ARG A 425 -4.06 26.05 -19.65
C ARG A 425 -4.21 27.54 -19.97
N LEU A 426 -3.11 28.28 -20.20
CA LEU A 426 -3.15 29.67 -20.59
C LEU A 426 -3.72 29.86 -22.00
N ARG A 427 -3.59 28.85 -22.87
CA ARG A 427 -4.16 28.82 -24.23
C ARG A 427 -5.58 28.23 -24.28
N ASP A 428 -6.27 28.15 -23.14
CA ASP A 428 -7.62 27.62 -23.02
C ASP A 428 -7.79 26.19 -23.58
N ASN A 429 -6.74 25.37 -23.44
CA ASN A 429 -6.77 23.96 -23.83
C ASN A 429 -6.57 23.05 -22.60
N ALA A 430 -7.65 22.91 -21.80
CA ALA A 430 -7.64 22.15 -20.56
C ALA A 430 -7.27 20.67 -20.77
N ARG A 431 -7.69 20.08 -21.89
CA ARG A 431 -7.42 18.67 -22.18
C ARG A 431 -5.93 18.38 -22.27
N TRP A 432 -5.19 19.14 -23.11
CA TRP A 432 -3.75 18.96 -23.25
C TRP A 432 -3.01 19.30 -21.95
N ALA A 433 -3.47 20.32 -21.22
CA ALA A 433 -2.91 20.63 -19.90
C ALA A 433 -3.01 19.44 -18.95
N ASN A 434 -4.18 18.76 -18.89
CA ASN A 434 -4.39 17.58 -18.08
C ASN A 434 -3.54 16.39 -18.58
N CYS A 435 -3.36 16.22 -19.89
CA CYS A 435 -2.50 15.18 -20.47
C CYS A 435 -1.03 15.37 -20.07
N PHE A 436 -0.52 16.61 -20.09
CA PHE A 436 0.86 16.90 -19.68
C PHE A 436 1.07 16.59 -18.19
N LEU A 437 0.14 16.96 -17.32
CA LEU A 437 0.21 16.64 -15.89
C LEU A 437 0.10 15.12 -15.63
N ALA A 438 -0.76 14.42 -16.35
CA ALA A 438 -0.85 12.97 -16.23
C ALA A 438 0.41 12.27 -16.74
N GLY A 439 0.95 12.69 -17.88
CA GLY A 439 2.20 12.18 -18.45
C GLY A 439 3.40 12.43 -17.53
N MET A 440 3.46 13.59 -16.90
CA MET A 440 4.43 13.92 -15.85
C MET A 440 4.37 12.89 -14.73
N MET A 441 3.17 12.64 -14.20
CA MET A 441 3.02 11.67 -13.12
C MET A 441 3.41 10.27 -13.54
N VAL A 442 3.02 9.82 -14.73
CA VAL A 442 3.44 8.51 -15.25
C VAL A 442 4.97 8.39 -15.26
N ALA A 443 5.67 9.40 -15.78
CA ALA A 443 7.14 9.40 -15.81
C ALA A 443 7.76 9.42 -14.39
N ILE A 444 7.20 10.20 -13.46
CA ILE A 444 7.63 10.22 -12.06
C ILE A 444 7.40 8.87 -11.38
N LEU A 445 6.27 8.20 -11.64
CA LEU A 445 5.98 6.89 -11.08
C LEU A 445 6.92 5.80 -11.63
N ILE A 446 7.30 5.89 -12.91
CA ILE A 446 8.35 5.02 -13.49
C ILE A 446 9.69 5.30 -12.80
N ALA A 447 10.05 6.57 -12.60
CA ALA A 447 11.27 6.94 -11.88
C ALA A 447 11.25 6.42 -10.43
N ALA A 448 10.11 6.50 -9.74
CA ALA A 448 9.92 5.97 -8.40
C ALA A 448 10.11 4.44 -8.35
N HIS A 449 9.61 3.71 -9.36
CA HIS A 449 9.84 2.27 -9.46
C HIS A 449 11.33 1.94 -9.66
N ILE A 450 12.04 2.67 -10.52
CA ILE A 450 13.49 2.51 -10.71
C ILE A 450 14.24 2.82 -9.40
N ALA A 451 13.84 3.89 -8.69
CA ALA A 451 14.43 4.25 -7.40
C ALA A 451 14.20 3.15 -6.35
N LEU A 452 12.99 2.59 -6.26
CA LEU A 452 12.67 1.51 -5.34
C LEU A 452 13.48 0.25 -5.64
N ASN A 453 13.68 -0.09 -6.92
CA ASN A 453 14.56 -1.18 -7.33
C ASN A 453 16.02 -0.95 -6.89
N THR A 454 16.53 0.27 -7.07
CA THR A 454 17.89 0.64 -6.63
C THR A 454 18.03 0.54 -5.11
N PHE A 455 16.99 0.88 -4.36
CA PHE A 455 16.99 0.87 -2.90
C PHE A 455 16.58 -0.50 -2.29
N SER A 456 16.11 -1.43 -3.09
CA SER A 456 15.58 -2.72 -2.62
C SER A 456 16.55 -3.55 -1.76
N PRO A 457 17.90 -3.53 -1.94
CA PRO A 457 18.80 -4.25 -1.05
C PRO A 457 18.72 -3.81 0.41
N VAL A 458 18.44 -2.52 0.65
CA VAL A 458 18.24 -1.99 2.02
C VAL A 458 16.91 -2.49 2.62
N LEU A 459 15.87 -2.58 1.79
CA LEU A 459 14.51 -2.93 2.22
C LEU A 459 14.21 -4.43 2.21
N SER A 460 15.07 -5.27 1.62
CA SER A 460 14.85 -6.72 1.50
C SER A 460 16.12 -7.48 1.83
N SER A 461 15.98 -8.65 2.40
CA SER A 461 17.10 -9.57 2.65
C SER A 461 17.19 -10.67 1.58
N GLN A 462 16.53 -10.50 0.42
CA GLN A 462 16.52 -11.48 -0.67
C GLN A 462 17.94 -11.89 -1.09
N ILE A 463 18.82 -10.90 -1.33
CA ILE A 463 20.20 -11.15 -1.81
C ILE A 463 20.94 -12.07 -0.83
N LEU A 464 20.79 -11.85 0.47
CA LEU A 464 21.44 -12.67 1.50
C LEU A 464 20.82 -14.07 1.57
N ALA A 465 19.49 -14.19 1.46
CA ALA A 465 18.81 -15.47 1.45
C ALA A 465 19.17 -16.31 0.22
N GLU A 466 19.16 -15.69 -0.98
CA GLU A 466 19.53 -16.38 -2.22
C GLU A 466 21.01 -16.78 -2.25
N ALA A 467 21.90 -16.02 -1.62
CA ALA A 467 23.33 -16.36 -1.53
C ALA A 467 23.58 -17.66 -0.76
N ILE A 468 22.79 -17.93 0.30
CA ILE A 468 22.96 -19.15 1.11
C ILE A 468 22.06 -20.31 0.65
N LYS A 469 20.98 -20.04 -0.08
CA LYS A 469 19.97 -21.03 -0.49
C LYS A 469 20.55 -22.31 -1.13
N PRO A 470 21.57 -22.24 -2.00
CA PRO A 470 22.17 -23.44 -2.60
C PRO A 470 22.93 -24.31 -1.61
N GLU A 471 23.38 -23.74 -0.48
CA GLU A 471 24.23 -24.42 0.51
C GLU A 471 23.46 -24.88 1.75
N VAL A 472 22.28 -24.28 1.99
CA VAL A 472 21.46 -24.60 3.16
C VAL A 472 20.91 -26.03 3.07
N GLN A 473 21.29 -26.87 4.02
CA GLN A 473 20.80 -28.24 4.16
C GLN A 473 19.61 -28.29 5.11
N SER A 474 18.86 -29.40 5.09
CA SER A 474 17.69 -29.60 5.98
C SER A 474 18.06 -29.61 7.48
N THR A 475 19.29 -29.97 7.80
CA THR A 475 19.86 -30.01 9.16
C THR A 475 20.36 -28.65 9.65
N ASP A 476 20.53 -27.68 8.76
CA ASP A 476 21.07 -26.36 9.10
C ASP A 476 20.05 -25.51 9.86
N ILE A 477 20.58 -24.69 10.74
CA ILE A 477 19.79 -23.77 11.57
C ILE A 477 19.95 -22.34 11.06
N VAL A 478 18.84 -21.69 10.75
CA VAL A 478 18.83 -20.27 10.38
C VAL A 478 18.33 -19.46 11.57
N VAL A 479 19.10 -18.47 11.98
CA VAL A 479 18.81 -17.59 13.10
C VAL A 479 18.71 -16.14 12.62
N VAL A 480 17.67 -15.43 13.04
CA VAL A 480 17.50 -13.99 12.82
C VAL A 480 17.77 -13.26 14.13
N ASN A 481 18.73 -12.34 14.12
CA ASN A 481 19.00 -11.47 15.26
C ASN A 481 18.22 -10.15 15.12
N GLY A 482 17.08 -10.09 15.74
CA GLY A 482 16.17 -8.93 15.70
C GLY A 482 14.70 -9.33 15.59
N ALA A 483 13.84 -8.38 15.27
CA ALA A 483 12.43 -8.65 15.04
C ALA A 483 12.23 -9.50 13.76
N PHE A 484 11.31 -10.46 13.80
CA PHE A 484 11.01 -11.32 12.64
C PHE A 484 10.61 -10.51 11.40
N GLU A 485 9.85 -9.44 11.61
CA GLU A 485 9.40 -8.54 10.56
C GLU A 485 10.56 -7.92 9.78
N SER A 486 11.68 -7.62 10.45
CA SER A 486 12.87 -7.00 9.83
C SER A 486 13.67 -7.95 8.94
N ALA A 487 13.39 -9.25 8.98
CA ALA A 487 14.03 -10.29 8.19
C ALA A 487 13.00 -11.30 7.63
N SER A 488 11.74 -10.90 7.50
CA SER A 488 10.66 -11.77 7.04
C SER A 488 10.90 -12.31 5.63
N SER A 489 11.62 -11.59 4.78
CA SER A 489 12.03 -12.05 3.46
C SER A 489 13.03 -13.23 3.51
N VAL A 490 13.82 -13.38 4.58
CA VAL A 490 14.72 -14.53 4.74
C VAL A 490 13.93 -15.83 4.82
N ALA A 491 12.92 -15.88 5.68
CA ALA A 491 12.06 -17.07 5.82
C ALA A 491 11.34 -17.40 4.51
N PHE A 492 10.79 -16.38 3.83
CA PHE A 492 10.09 -16.53 2.56
C PHE A 492 10.98 -17.10 1.46
N TYR A 493 12.16 -16.52 1.21
CA TYR A 493 13.05 -16.94 0.12
C TYR A 493 13.79 -18.26 0.39
N LEU A 494 14.03 -18.59 1.66
CA LEU A 494 14.60 -19.89 2.05
C LEU A 494 13.56 -21.00 2.13
N ASP A 495 12.27 -20.64 2.10
CA ASP A 495 11.16 -21.61 2.22
C ASP A 495 11.23 -22.47 3.49
N ARG A 496 11.58 -21.85 4.63
CA ARG A 496 11.78 -22.56 5.89
C ARG A 496 11.60 -21.66 7.11
N PRO A 497 11.21 -22.23 8.28
CA PRO A 497 11.17 -21.48 9.52
C PRO A 497 12.56 -21.07 9.98
N VAL A 498 12.64 -19.95 10.71
CA VAL A 498 13.87 -19.39 11.28
C VAL A 498 13.75 -19.29 12.80
N LEU A 499 14.87 -19.41 13.52
CA LEU A 499 14.92 -19.10 14.95
C LEU A 499 15.12 -17.58 15.13
N ILE A 500 14.48 -17.03 16.16
CA ILE A 500 14.53 -15.60 16.44
C ILE A 500 15.34 -15.41 17.72
N LEU A 501 16.47 -14.70 17.62
CA LEU A 501 17.29 -14.32 18.77
C LEU A 501 16.63 -13.11 19.46
N THR A 502 16.07 -13.35 20.65
CA THR A 502 15.45 -12.28 21.45
C THR A 502 15.93 -12.37 22.90
N GLU A 503 15.95 -11.25 23.58
CA GLU A 503 16.26 -11.26 25.02
C GLU A 503 15.11 -11.85 25.84
N PRO A 504 15.41 -12.57 26.95
CA PRO A 504 14.38 -13.10 27.83
C PRO A 504 13.46 -11.97 28.33
N GLY A 505 12.18 -12.07 28.08
CA GLY A 505 11.17 -11.09 28.50
C GLY A 505 10.62 -10.16 27.41
N VAL A 506 11.23 -10.11 26.21
CA VAL A 506 10.71 -9.37 25.06
C VAL A 506 10.03 -10.36 24.11
N LEU A 507 8.81 -10.74 24.40
CA LEU A 507 7.96 -11.47 23.43
C LEU A 507 7.17 -10.46 22.63
N PRO A 508 7.11 -10.61 21.28
CA PRO A 508 6.22 -9.80 20.46
C PRO A 508 4.78 -9.89 20.99
N VAL A 509 4.12 -8.75 21.07
CA VAL A 509 2.75 -8.64 21.58
C VAL A 509 1.84 -9.56 20.75
N GLY A 510 1.19 -10.53 21.39
CA GLY A 510 0.22 -11.45 20.78
C GLY A 510 0.62 -12.93 20.80
N ILE A 511 1.82 -13.28 21.24
CA ILE A 511 2.25 -14.68 21.37
C ILE A 511 2.02 -15.13 22.81
N SER A 512 1.02 -16.02 23.01
CA SER A 512 0.90 -16.73 24.29
C SER A 512 1.99 -17.80 24.34
N SER A 513 2.87 -17.71 25.32
CA SER A 513 4.09 -18.52 25.53
C SER A 513 3.85 -20.02 25.82
N THR A 514 2.64 -20.54 25.73
CA THR A 514 2.30 -21.86 26.28
C THR A 514 2.12 -23.00 25.27
N SER A 515 2.17 -22.76 23.95
CA SER A 515 1.83 -23.83 23.00
C SER A 515 2.53 -23.76 21.63
N GLY A 516 3.56 -22.92 21.45
CA GLY A 516 4.26 -22.80 20.16
C GLY A 516 5.61 -23.51 20.14
N PRO A 517 6.14 -23.88 18.95
CA PRO A 517 7.52 -24.35 18.83
C PRO A 517 8.47 -23.31 19.44
N GLN A 518 9.58 -23.78 20.04
CA GLN A 518 10.59 -22.87 20.61
C GLN A 518 11.33 -22.12 19.51
N VAL A 519 10.66 -21.16 18.88
CA VAL A 519 11.20 -20.33 17.81
C VAL A 519 12.08 -19.23 18.38
N PHE A 520 11.81 -18.80 19.62
CA PHE A 520 12.58 -17.77 20.30
C PHE A 520 13.70 -18.40 21.11
N ILE A 521 14.93 -17.93 20.84
CA ILE A 521 16.13 -18.38 21.53
C ILE A 521 16.83 -17.21 22.22
N GLY A 522 17.44 -17.48 23.38
CA GLY A 522 18.33 -16.53 24.06
C GLY A 522 19.78 -16.67 23.59
N LYS A 523 20.62 -15.71 23.98
CA LYS A 523 22.07 -15.68 23.66
C LYS A 523 22.79 -16.97 24.08
N ALA A 524 22.44 -17.53 25.24
CA ALA A 524 23.04 -18.79 25.73
C ALA A 524 22.73 -19.96 24.79
N LYS A 525 21.50 -20.07 24.29
CA LYS A 525 21.13 -21.13 23.34
C LYS A 525 21.80 -20.92 21.99
N LEU A 526 21.92 -19.67 21.51
CA LEU A 526 22.68 -19.37 20.29
C LEU A 526 24.15 -19.82 20.46
N SER A 527 24.78 -19.52 21.59
CA SER A 527 26.16 -19.93 21.86
C SER A 527 26.31 -21.45 21.87
N SER A 528 25.37 -22.19 22.44
CA SER A 528 25.38 -23.66 22.39
C SER A 528 25.26 -24.16 20.94
N LEU A 529 24.30 -23.66 20.16
CA LEU A 529 24.12 -24.02 18.75
C LEU A 529 25.35 -23.69 17.89
N TRP A 530 26.00 -22.56 18.18
CA TRP A 530 27.19 -22.12 17.44
C TRP A 530 28.39 -23.05 17.65
N SER A 531 28.48 -23.69 18.83
CA SER A 531 29.56 -24.64 19.19
C SER A 531 29.24 -26.08 18.79
N GLU A 532 28.04 -26.39 18.36
CA GLU A 532 27.63 -27.71 17.87
C GLU A 532 28.16 -27.97 16.45
N SER A 533 28.10 -29.21 16.00
CA SER A 533 28.56 -29.62 14.65
C SER A 533 27.63 -29.16 13.53
N SER A 534 26.40 -28.76 13.86
CA SER A 534 25.42 -28.28 12.89
C SER A 534 25.82 -26.90 12.36
N ARG A 535 25.59 -26.69 11.05
CA ARG A 535 25.84 -25.36 10.46
C ARG A 535 24.76 -24.39 10.89
N VAL A 536 25.20 -23.23 11.39
CA VAL A 536 24.31 -22.14 11.82
C VAL A 536 24.51 -20.95 10.87
N TRP A 537 23.39 -20.44 10.37
CA TRP A 537 23.33 -19.23 9.55
C TRP A 537 22.70 -18.12 10.37
N LEU A 538 23.43 -17.06 10.66
CA LEU A 538 22.97 -15.92 11.46
C LEU A 538 22.79 -14.70 10.56
N TRP A 539 21.53 -14.26 10.39
CA TRP A 539 21.22 -12.96 9.84
C TRP A 539 21.29 -11.91 10.97
N THR A 540 22.02 -10.82 10.72
CA THR A 540 22.18 -9.73 11.70
C THR A 540 22.50 -8.41 11.01
N THR A 541 22.42 -7.31 11.75
CA THR A 541 23.06 -6.04 11.34
C THR A 541 24.44 -5.95 12.02
N PRO A 542 25.43 -5.28 11.40
CA PRO A 542 26.77 -5.13 11.99
C PRO A 542 26.76 -4.55 13.41
N ALA A 543 25.86 -3.58 13.66
CA ALA A 543 25.70 -2.93 14.96
C ALA A 543 25.12 -3.84 16.05
N ALA A 544 24.37 -4.87 15.67
CA ALA A 544 23.69 -5.79 16.59
C ALA A 544 24.40 -7.14 16.73
N LEU A 545 25.60 -7.32 16.14
CA LEU A 545 26.31 -8.60 16.15
C LEU A 545 26.53 -9.09 17.58
N PRO A 546 26.01 -10.28 17.96
CA PRO A 546 26.21 -10.85 19.30
C PRO A 546 27.63 -11.38 19.44
N VAL A 547 28.09 -11.52 20.70
CA VAL A 547 29.35 -12.21 20.98
C VAL A 547 29.18 -13.69 20.70
N LEU A 548 29.99 -14.23 19.78
CA LEU A 548 29.95 -15.61 19.32
C LEU A 548 31.08 -16.41 19.94
N PRO A 549 30.87 -17.68 20.38
CA PRO A 549 31.85 -18.44 21.13
C PRO A 549 32.91 -19.15 20.25
N GLY A 550 32.94 -18.92 18.94
CA GLY A 550 33.86 -19.62 18.01
C GLY A 550 34.09 -18.82 16.73
N PRO A 551 34.69 -19.45 15.72
CA PRO A 551 34.92 -18.80 14.45
C PRO A 551 33.61 -18.34 13.83
N SER A 552 33.66 -17.19 13.16
CA SER A 552 32.56 -16.63 12.43
C SER A 552 33.00 -16.19 11.04
N TYR A 553 32.26 -16.65 10.04
CA TYR A 553 32.56 -16.39 8.63
C TYR A 553 31.44 -15.53 8.05
N VAL A 554 31.80 -14.34 7.57
CA VAL A 554 30.84 -13.50 6.85
C VAL A 554 30.64 -14.08 5.46
N ILE A 555 29.42 -14.53 5.16
CA ILE A 555 29.08 -15.16 3.88
C ILE A 555 28.64 -14.11 2.85
N GLY A 556 27.95 -13.07 3.30
CA GLY A 556 27.52 -11.98 2.45
C GLY A 556 27.10 -10.73 3.23
N ARG A 557 27.20 -9.58 2.55
CA ARG A 557 26.75 -8.27 3.04
C ARG A 557 25.88 -7.61 2.00
N SER A 558 24.75 -7.09 2.41
CA SER A 558 23.87 -6.35 1.52
C SER A 558 22.86 -5.51 2.30
N GLY A 559 22.71 -4.26 1.91
CA GLY A 559 21.69 -3.37 2.47
C GLY A 559 21.87 -3.09 3.98
N GLY A 560 23.11 -3.03 4.46
CA GLY A 560 23.44 -2.84 5.88
C GLY A 560 23.16 -4.06 6.75
N LYS A 561 23.00 -5.23 6.14
CA LYS A 561 22.73 -6.51 6.78
C LYS A 561 23.84 -7.51 6.43
N GLU A 562 24.06 -8.47 7.32
CA GLU A 562 25.08 -9.51 7.13
C GLU A 562 24.47 -10.90 7.35
N MET A 563 24.94 -11.86 6.57
CA MET A 563 24.73 -13.28 6.81
C MET A 563 26.06 -13.89 7.25
N ILE A 564 26.09 -14.47 8.44
CA ILE A 564 27.29 -15.03 9.08
C ILE A 564 27.05 -16.51 9.36
N SER A 565 28.12 -17.33 9.26
CA SER A 565 28.05 -18.75 9.59
C SER A 565 29.17 -19.17 10.54
N ASN A 566 28.94 -20.23 11.34
CA ASN A 566 29.95 -20.88 12.17
C ASN A 566 30.92 -21.78 11.34
N GLN A 567 30.60 -22.01 10.07
CA GLN A 567 31.43 -22.79 9.14
C GLN A 567 31.73 -21.95 7.88
N PRO A 568 32.92 -22.18 7.26
CA PRO A 568 33.30 -21.47 6.05
C PRO A 568 32.37 -21.83 4.88
N ASN A 569 32.31 -20.91 3.90
CA ASN A 569 31.58 -21.17 2.66
C ASN A 569 32.31 -22.24 1.84
N THR A 570 31.60 -23.29 1.42
CA THR A 570 32.18 -24.38 0.61
C THR A 570 32.13 -24.06 -0.89
N GLY A 571 31.36 -23.06 -1.30
CA GLY A 571 31.07 -22.71 -2.70
C GLY A 571 31.94 -21.63 -3.34
N GLY A 572 33.01 -21.17 -2.73
CA GLY A 572 34.03 -20.33 -3.39
C GLY A 572 33.62 -18.95 -3.92
N ALA A 573 32.40 -18.50 -3.76
CA ALA A 573 31.95 -17.17 -4.16
C ALA A 573 31.86 -16.26 -2.90
N SER A 574 32.93 -15.51 -2.63
CA SER A 574 32.81 -14.31 -1.77
C SER A 574 32.13 -13.20 -2.59
N PHE A 575 30.95 -12.77 -2.18
CA PHE A 575 30.27 -11.61 -2.74
C PHE A 575 30.80 -10.32 -2.12
#